data_8d4a75c8cc29996ea623471f25939af8
#
_entry.id   8d4a75c8cc29996ea623471f25939af8
#
_cell.length_a   1.000
_cell.length_b   1.000
_cell.length_c   1.000
_cell.angle_alpha   90.00
_cell.angle_beta   90.00
_cell.angle_gamma   90.00
#
_symmetry.space_group_name_H-M   'P 1'
#
loop_
_entity.id
_entity.type
_entity.pdbx_description
1 polymer ?
#
loop_
_entity_poly.entity_id
_entity_poly.type
_entity_poly.pdbx_seq_one_letter_code
_entity_poly.pdbx_strand_id
1 'polypeptide(L)'
;MDKRMISSLGFGNEHVFFTKEIDAYKKANLHISVDASGSMSGTKWRKTMTNVVALAKAVSMIPNLEIQISFRTTSGELPYIVIAYDSRVDKFIKVKTLFQYLRPGGTTPEGLAFEGVMKQMVGSTTDVESYFLNISDGEPYFHGKGYNYQGYYASKHTKKMVDKIEAMGIKVMSYFVSEYSGDVDATSGSGKVFKDCYGRAAHYINVTNVNEVVRTMNKLFMNKPAGIE
;
A
#
# COMPACT_ATOMS: atom_id res chain seq x y z
N MET A 1 -35.18 -15.76 0.34
CA MET A 1 -35.87 -16.74 -0.54
C MET A 1 -35.90 -16.17 -1.96
N ASP A 2 -35.33 -16.88 -2.93
CA ASP A 2 -35.43 -16.46 -4.35
C ASP A 2 -36.83 -16.83 -4.88
N LYS A 3 -37.59 -15.81 -5.24
CA LYS A 3 -38.97 -15.99 -5.75
C LYS A 3 -39.05 -16.89 -7.00
N ARG A 4 -37.95 -16.99 -7.76
CA ARG A 4 -37.86 -17.84 -8.96
C ARG A 4 -37.77 -19.32 -8.64
N MET A 5 -37.39 -19.68 -7.41
CA MET A 5 -37.23 -21.08 -6.97
C MET A 5 -38.41 -21.58 -6.15
N ILE A 6 -39.45 -20.75 -5.90
CA ILE A 6 -40.62 -21.15 -5.11
C ILE A 6 -41.35 -22.33 -5.78
N SER A 7 -41.41 -22.35 -7.11
CA SER A 7 -42.03 -23.47 -7.85
C SER A 7 -41.33 -24.80 -7.63
N SER A 8 -40.02 -24.78 -7.39
CA SER A 8 -39.22 -25.98 -7.13
C SER A 8 -39.50 -26.60 -5.76
N LEU A 9 -40.04 -25.81 -4.81
CA LEU A 9 -40.46 -26.33 -3.50
C LEU A 9 -41.60 -27.33 -3.63
N GLY A 10 -42.55 -27.07 -4.54
CA GLY A 10 -43.65 -27.98 -4.84
C GLY A 10 -43.22 -29.31 -5.44
N PHE A 11 -42.00 -29.43 -5.95
CA PHE A 11 -41.40 -30.68 -6.47
C PHE A 11 -40.43 -31.34 -5.49
N GLY A 12 -40.49 -30.98 -4.20
CA GLY A 12 -39.68 -31.61 -3.15
C GLY A 12 -38.20 -31.17 -3.10
N ASN A 13 -37.87 -30.07 -3.74
CA ASN A 13 -36.51 -29.54 -3.66
C ASN A 13 -36.35 -28.66 -2.40
N GLU A 14 -35.73 -29.22 -1.36
CA GLU A 14 -35.49 -28.53 -0.08
C GLU A 14 -34.40 -27.43 -0.15
N HIS A 15 -33.60 -27.38 -1.23
CA HIS A 15 -32.53 -26.41 -1.40
C HIS A 15 -33.00 -25.01 -1.88
N VAL A 16 -34.32 -24.74 -1.88
CA VAL A 16 -34.86 -23.42 -2.17
C VAL A 16 -34.71 -22.44 -1.03
N PHE A 17 -34.39 -22.93 0.16
CA PHE A 17 -34.06 -22.09 1.31
C PHE A 17 -32.53 -22.00 1.44
N PHE A 18 -31.97 -20.92 1.04
CA PHE A 18 -30.59 -20.60 1.36
C PHE A 18 -30.57 -19.30 2.15
N THR A 19 -29.81 -19.33 3.22
CA THR A 19 -29.44 -18.12 3.95
C THR A 19 -28.24 -17.54 3.24
N LYS A 20 -28.39 -16.33 2.72
CA LYS A 20 -27.26 -15.57 2.23
C LYS A 20 -26.48 -15.09 3.46
N GLU A 21 -25.49 -15.84 3.89
CA GLU A 21 -24.50 -15.32 4.81
C GLU A 21 -23.79 -14.18 4.09
N ILE A 22 -24.05 -12.96 4.51
CA ILE A 22 -23.25 -11.82 4.13
C ILE A 22 -22.08 -11.86 5.10
N ASP A 23 -20.95 -12.40 4.66
CA ASP A 23 -19.70 -12.24 5.37
C ASP A 23 -19.46 -10.72 5.53
N ALA A 24 -19.73 -10.21 6.72
CA ALA A 24 -19.43 -8.85 7.06
C ALA A 24 -17.92 -8.75 7.21
N TYR A 25 -17.23 -8.42 6.12
CA TYR A 25 -15.80 -8.13 6.19
C TYR A 25 -15.58 -7.04 7.22
N LYS A 26 -14.58 -7.24 8.08
CA LYS A 26 -14.14 -6.22 9.02
C LYS A 26 -13.78 -4.96 8.23
N LYS A 27 -14.03 -3.80 8.84
CA LYS A 27 -13.56 -2.54 8.28
C LYS A 27 -12.04 -2.60 8.12
N ALA A 28 -11.53 -2.18 6.98
CA ALA A 28 -10.11 -2.14 6.73
C ALA A 28 -9.66 -0.77 6.22
N ASN A 29 -8.49 -0.34 6.68
CA ASN A 29 -7.83 0.88 6.23
C ASN A 29 -6.54 0.51 5.50
N LEU A 30 -6.38 1.01 4.29
CA LEU A 30 -5.17 0.85 3.50
C LEU A 30 -4.51 2.21 3.29
N HIS A 31 -3.30 2.40 3.80
CA HIS A 31 -2.47 3.54 3.46
C HIS A 31 -1.41 3.12 2.44
N ILE A 32 -1.42 3.73 1.26
CA ILE A 32 -0.39 3.53 0.23
C ILE A 32 0.55 4.73 0.25
N SER A 33 1.83 4.48 0.53
CA SER A 33 2.89 5.49 0.48
C SER A 33 3.80 5.22 -0.70
N VAL A 34 3.82 6.12 -1.66
CA VAL A 34 4.58 5.99 -2.89
C VAL A 34 5.79 6.90 -2.86
N ASP A 35 6.94 6.35 -3.18
CA ASP A 35 8.13 7.13 -3.47
C ASP A 35 7.95 7.90 -4.77
N ALA A 36 8.09 9.20 -4.70
CA ALA A 36 8.06 10.10 -5.85
C ALA A 36 9.42 10.78 -6.06
N SER A 37 10.51 10.12 -5.69
CA SER A 37 11.87 10.57 -5.96
C SER A 37 12.21 10.51 -7.44
N GLY A 38 13.30 11.18 -7.84
CA GLY A 38 13.74 11.24 -9.24
C GLY A 38 14.10 9.88 -9.84
N SER A 39 14.56 8.92 -9.04
CA SER A 39 14.88 7.55 -9.47
C SER A 39 13.66 6.74 -9.94
N MET A 40 12.48 7.10 -9.46
CA MET A 40 11.21 6.51 -9.89
C MET A 40 10.78 6.93 -11.29
N SER A 41 11.48 7.86 -11.95
CA SER A 41 11.10 8.39 -13.27
C SER A 41 10.98 7.31 -14.35
N GLY A 42 10.28 7.62 -15.44
CA GLY A 42 10.17 6.75 -16.62
C GLY A 42 9.16 5.62 -16.46
N THR A 43 9.57 4.40 -16.76
CA THR A 43 8.73 3.20 -16.76
C THR A 43 8.27 2.83 -15.36
N LYS A 44 9.15 2.94 -14.36
CA LYS A 44 8.81 2.69 -12.95
C LYS A 44 7.63 3.55 -12.52
N TRP A 45 7.71 4.87 -12.74
CA TRP A 45 6.63 5.78 -12.39
C TRP A 45 5.32 5.43 -13.06
N ARG A 46 5.33 5.28 -14.39
CA ARG A 46 4.10 4.97 -15.15
C ARG A 46 3.42 3.70 -14.63
N LYS A 47 4.18 2.64 -14.43
CA LYS A 47 3.62 1.36 -13.95
C LYS A 47 3.16 1.42 -12.51
N THR A 48 3.95 2.05 -11.62
CA THR A 48 3.54 2.28 -10.24
C THR A 48 2.23 3.08 -10.18
N MET A 49 2.13 4.17 -10.95
CA MET A 49 0.90 4.97 -11.00
C MET A 49 -0.29 4.20 -11.55
N THR A 50 -0.10 3.36 -12.57
CA THR A 50 -1.16 2.47 -13.09
C THR A 50 -1.67 1.55 -11.99
N ASN A 51 -0.76 0.95 -11.20
CA ASN A 51 -1.11 0.07 -10.09
C ASN A 51 -1.85 0.80 -8.98
N VAL A 52 -1.36 1.95 -8.59
CA VAL A 52 -1.97 2.77 -7.53
C VAL A 52 -3.38 3.21 -7.93
N VAL A 53 -3.57 3.63 -9.19
CA VAL A 53 -4.90 4.00 -9.72
C VAL A 53 -5.83 2.78 -9.77
N ALA A 54 -5.33 1.62 -10.20
CA ALA A 54 -6.11 0.38 -10.23
C ALA A 54 -6.54 -0.05 -8.82
N LEU A 55 -5.63 0.04 -7.84
CA LEU A 55 -5.93 -0.24 -6.43
C LEU A 55 -6.97 0.73 -5.88
N ALA A 56 -6.80 2.03 -6.11
CA ALA A 56 -7.78 3.04 -5.70
C ALA A 56 -9.17 2.77 -6.29
N LYS A 57 -9.23 2.34 -7.56
CA LYS A 57 -10.48 1.96 -8.21
C LYS A 57 -11.08 0.71 -7.59
N ALA A 58 -10.28 -0.34 -7.37
CA ALA A 58 -10.74 -1.58 -6.75
C ALA A 58 -11.32 -1.31 -5.35
N VAL A 59 -10.58 -0.56 -4.51
CA VAL A 59 -11.03 -0.20 -3.16
C VAL A 59 -12.32 0.62 -3.21
N SER A 60 -12.47 1.53 -4.17
CA SER A 60 -13.71 2.34 -4.30
C SER A 60 -14.96 1.50 -4.59
N MET A 61 -14.81 0.21 -4.88
CA MET A 61 -15.91 -0.72 -5.17
C MET A 61 -16.16 -1.71 -4.02
N ILE A 62 -15.30 -1.71 -3.00
CA ILE A 62 -15.38 -2.63 -1.86
C ILE A 62 -15.95 -1.86 -0.66
N PRO A 63 -17.13 -2.22 -0.14
CA PRO A 63 -17.65 -1.63 1.07
C PRO A 63 -16.74 -1.97 2.26
N ASN A 64 -16.69 -1.07 3.25
CA ASN A 64 -15.88 -1.21 4.47
C ASN A 64 -14.35 -1.20 4.26
N LEU A 65 -13.87 -0.86 3.06
CA LEU A 65 -12.43 -0.67 2.79
C LEU A 65 -12.16 0.79 2.46
N GLU A 66 -11.35 1.45 3.29
CA GLU A 66 -10.90 2.83 3.09
C GLU A 66 -9.46 2.85 2.60
N ILE A 67 -9.15 3.79 1.71
CA ILE A 67 -7.80 3.96 1.17
C ILE A 67 -7.35 5.41 1.29
N GLN A 68 -6.10 5.58 1.72
CA GLN A 68 -5.39 6.85 1.64
C GLN A 68 -4.11 6.66 0.81
N ILE A 69 -3.85 7.57 -0.12
CA ILE A 69 -2.67 7.52 -0.99
C ILE A 69 -1.83 8.77 -0.78
N SER A 70 -0.59 8.56 -0.40
CA SER A 70 0.40 9.61 -0.20
C SER A 70 1.60 9.43 -1.12
N PHE A 71 2.18 10.55 -1.54
CA PHE A 71 3.45 10.60 -2.27
C PHE A 71 4.47 11.33 -1.42
N ARG A 72 5.68 10.79 -1.34
CA ARG A 72 6.78 11.38 -0.59
C ARG A 72 7.93 11.73 -1.52
N THR A 73 8.53 12.87 -1.30
CA THR A 73 9.72 13.34 -2.01
C THR A 73 10.33 14.55 -1.27
N THR A 74 11.24 15.25 -1.92
CA THR A 74 11.83 16.50 -1.42
C THR A 74 11.63 17.64 -2.42
N SER A 75 11.48 18.84 -1.90
CA SER A 75 11.51 20.07 -2.68
C SER A 75 12.59 20.96 -2.10
N GLY A 76 13.66 21.18 -2.87
CA GLY A 76 14.86 21.84 -2.35
C GLY A 76 15.42 21.09 -1.13
N GLU A 77 15.52 21.79 -0.01
CA GLU A 77 16.07 21.26 1.24
C GLU A 77 15.02 20.72 2.24
N LEU A 78 13.78 20.53 1.79
CA LEU A 78 12.66 20.10 2.66
C LEU A 78 12.06 18.78 2.18
N PRO A 79 11.94 17.79 3.07
CA PRO A 79 11.12 16.61 2.81
C PRO A 79 9.64 17.00 2.93
N TYR A 80 8.80 16.46 2.05
CA TYR A 80 7.36 16.67 2.12
C TYR A 80 6.57 15.43 1.68
N ILE A 81 5.33 15.41 2.13
CA ILE A 81 4.35 14.37 1.80
C ILE A 81 3.13 15.06 1.22
N VAL A 82 2.64 14.54 0.11
CA VAL A 82 1.37 14.94 -0.48
C VAL A 82 0.35 13.84 -0.24
N ILE A 83 -0.69 14.12 0.54
CA ILE A 83 -1.87 13.25 0.61
C ILE A 83 -2.73 13.55 -0.62
N ALA A 84 -2.54 12.73 -1.64
CA ALA A 84 -3.16 12.99 -2.95
C ALA A 84 -4.61 12.49 -3.03
N TYR A 85 -4.93 11.47 -2.25
CA TYR A 85 -6.27 10.89 -2.23
C TYR A 85 -6.58 10.28 -0.85
N ASP A 86 -7.78 10.52 -0.37
CA ASP A 86 -8.34 9.90 0.83
C ASP A 86 -9.82 9.58 0.57
N SER A 87 -10.15 8.29 0.47
CA SER A 87 -11.51 7.84 0.12
C SER A 87 -12.58 8.26 1.13
N ARG A 88 -12.18 8.66 2.35
CA ARG A 88 -13.11 9.14 3.39
C ARG A 88 -13.67 10.53 3.09
N VAL A 89 -12.93 11.33 2.33
CA VAL A 89 -13.27 12.74 2.01
C VAL A 89 -13.31 13.03 0.51
N ASP A 90 -12.63 12.24 -0.29
CA ASP A 90 -12.46 12.46 -1.72
C ASP A 90 -13.29 11.48 -2.56
N LYS A 91 -13.89 11.96 -3.64
CA LYS A 91 -14.46 11.09 -4.67
C LYS A 91 -13.37 10.56 -5.59
N PHE A 92 -13.55 9.34 -6.13
CA PHE A 92 -12.57 8.70 -7.04
C PHE A 92 -12.21 9.55 -8.27
N ILE A 93 -13.06 10.47 -8.68
CA ILE A 93 -12.78 11.40 -9.79
C ILE A 93 -11.49 12.21 -9.54
N LYS A 94 -11.17 12.51 -8.28
CA LYS A 94 -9.92 13.23 -7.90
C LYS A 94 -8.67 12.46 -8.35
N VAL A 95 -8.68 11.13 -8.24
CA VAL A 95 -7.57 10.28 -8.73
C VAL A 95 -7.38 10.48 -10.23
N LYS A 96 -8.46 10.45 -11.02
CA LYS A 96 -8.41 10.63 -12.47
C LYS A 96 -7.91 12.03 -12.89
N THR A 97 -8.29 13.06 -12.15
CA THR A 97 -7.97 14.45 -12.51
C THR A 97 -6.62 14.90 -11.99
N LEU A 98 -6.20 14.45 -10.80
CA LEU A 98 -4.96 14.91 -10.16
C LEU A 98 -3.74 14.07 -10.53
N PHE A 99 -3.87 12.73 -10.56
CA PHE A 99 -2.71 11.84 -10.65
C PHE A 99 -1.94 11.98 -11.98
N GLN A 100 -2.60 12.39 -13.05
CA GLN A 100 -1.94 12.68 -14.32
C GLN A 100 -0.93 13.84 -14.26
N TYR A 101 -1.02 14.70 -13.26
CA TYR A 101 -0.11 15.85 -13.07
C TYR A 101 1.01 15.56 -12.08
N LEU A 102 0.92 14.49 -11.31
CA LEU A 102 1.98 14.11 -10.39
C LEU A 102 3.22 13.67 -11.19
N ARG A 103 4.36 14.14 -10.77
CA ARG A 103 5.66 13.84 -11.40
C ARG A 103 6.66 13.47 -10.32
N PRO A 104 7.53 12.49 -10.59
CA PRO A 104 8.63 12.17 -9.69
C PRO A 104 9.71 13.25 -9.78
N GLY A 105 10.41 13.46 -8.66
CA GLY A 105 11.52 14.41 -8.54
C GLY A 105 12.04 14.43 -7.11
N GLY A 106 13.18 15.10 -6.88
CA GLY A 106 13.80 15.15 -5.56
C GLY A 106 14.43 13.83 -5.13
N THR A 107 14.52 13.62 -3.82
CA THR A 107 15.16 12.47 -3.17
C THR A 107 14.17 11.65 -2.32
N THR A 108 14.65 10.62 -1.65
CA THR A 108 13.85 9.64 -0.90
C THR A 108 13.95 9.87 0.63
N PRO A 109 13.18 10.78 1.24
CA PRO A 109 13.20 11.06 2.68
C PRO A 109 12.38 10.04 3.48
N GLU A 110 12.60 8.76 3.29
CA GLU A 110 11.67 7.66 3.61
C GLU A 110 11.23 7.63 5.08
N GLY A 111 12.15 7.42 6.01
CA GLY A 111 11.80 7.37 7.44
C GLY A 111 11.26 8.71 7.98
N LEU A 112 11.74 9.84 7.45
CA LEU A 112 11.22 11.16 7.80
C LEU A 112 9.76 11.32 7.34
N ALA A 113 9.47 10.84 6.13
CA ALA A 113 8.12 10.83 5.61
C ALA A 113 7.20 9.92 6.44
N PHE A 114 7.68 8.76 6.85
CA PHE A 114 6.90 7.83 7.69
C PHE A 114 6.56 8.44 9.05
N GLU A 115 7.48 9.18 9.65
CA GLU A 115 7.20 9.90 10.89
C GLU A 115 6.04 10.91 10.73
N GLY A 116 6.00 11.60 9.60
CA GLY A 116 4.89 12.50 9.26
C GLY A 116 3.57 11.77 9.00
N VAL A 117 3.63 10.70 8.20
CA VAL A 117 2.45 9.92 7.79
C VAL A 117 1.82 9.16 8.97
N MET A 118 2.60 8.68 9.93
CA MET A 118 2.07 7.99 11.12
C MET A 118 1.00 8.81 11.87
N LYS A 119 1.09 10.13 11.85
CA LYS A 119 0.09 11.01 12.49
C LYS A 119 -1.29 10.95 11.81
N GLN A 120 -1.34 10.44 10.60
CA GLN A 120 -2.56 10.30 9.78
C GLN A 120 -3.09 8.86 9.78
N MET A 121 -2.28 7.90 10.25
CA MET A 121 -2.64 6.49 10.25
C MET A 121 -3.59 6.14 11.40
N VAL A 122 -4.51 5.24 11.10
CA VAL A 122 -5.38 4.64 12.10
C VAL A 122 -4.78 3.28 12.47
N GLY A 123 -4.50 3.04 13.73
CA GLY A 123 -4.03 1.74 14.22
C GLY A 123 -5.10 0.66 14.06
N SER A 124 -4.67 -0.60 14.05
CA SER A 124 -5.60 -1.73 14.04
C SER A 124 -6.28 -1.88 15.39
N THR A 125 -7.56 -2.26 15.36
CA THR A 125 -8.40 -2.57 16.53
C THR A 125 -9.08 -3.93 16.34
N THR A 126 -9.91 -4.35 17.30
CA THR A 126 -10.74 -5.54 17.16
C THR A 126 -11.65 -5.50 15.94
N ASP A 127 -12.13 -4.30 15.55
CA ASP A 127 -13.13 -4.12 14.50
C ASP A 127 -12.56 -3.58 13.18
N VAL A 128 -11.31 -3.09 13.22
CA VAL A 128 -10.65 -2.44 12.07
C VAL A 128 -9.27 -3.03 11.86
N GLU A 129 -9.00 -3.54 10.68
CA GLU A 129 -7.65 -3.95 10.26
C GLU A 129 -6.99 -2.82 9.47
N SER A 130 -5.74 -2.51 9.77
CA SER A 130 -4.99 -1.45 9.09
C SER A 130 -3.75 -2.00 8.41
N TYR A 131 -3.51 -1.50 7.19
CA TYR A 131 -2.43 -1.91 6.31
C TYR A 131 -1.65 -0.70 5.84
N PHE A 132 -0.34 -0.83 5.80
CA PHE A 132 0.56 0.15 5.23
C PHE A 132 1.34 -0.47 4.07
N LEU A 133 1.09 0.02 2.86
CA LEU A 133 1.75 -0.41 1.64
C LEU A 133 2.76 0.65 1.22
N ASN A 134 4.03 0.32 1.29
CA ASN A 134 5.11 1.16 0.80
C ASN A 134 5.57 0.72 -0.59
N ILE A 135 5.81 1.66 -1.50
CA ILE A 135 6.37 1.42 -2.83
C ILE A 135 7.56 2.36 -3.02
N SER A 136 8.77 1.78 -3.21
CA SER A 136 10.02 2.52 -3.38
C SER A 136 10.98 1.77 -4.30
N ASP A 137 11.91 2.47 -4.92
CA ASP A 137 12.96 1.86 -5.76
C ASP A 137 14.37 2.12 -5.26
N GLY A 138 14.52 2.72 -4.09
CA GLY A 138 15.81 3.21 -3.65
C GLY A 138 16.09 3.12 -2.16
N GLU A 139 17.22 3.66 -1.85
CA GLU A 139 17.70 3.81 -0.48
C GLU A 139 17.16 5.11 0.13
N PRO A 140 16.89 5.11 1.46
CA PRO A 140 16.58 6.35 2.14
C PRO A 140 17.72 7.36 1.99
N TYR A 141 17.45 8.45 1.30
CA TYR A 141 18.41 9.50 1.04
C TYR A 141 17.77 10.89 1.04
N PHE A 142 18.32 11.78 1.85
CA PHE A 142 17.97 13.17 1.86
C PHE A 142 19.15 14.02 2.32
N HIS A 143 19.41 15.12 1.62
CA HIS A 143 20.39 16.11 2.01
C HIS A 143 19.72 17.48 2.05
N GLY A 144 19.69 18.09 3.21
CA GLY A 144 19.16 19.43 3.44
C GLY A 144 20.13 20.28 4.20
N LYS A 145 19.80 21.54 4.42
CA LYS A 145 20.65 22.51 5.09
C LYS A 145 21.02 22.07 6.51
N GLY A 146 22.27 21.62 6.67
CA GLY A 146 22.77 21.14 7.95
C GLY A 146 22.30 19.76 8.36
N TYR A 147 21.61 19.03 7.48
CA TYR A 147 21.09 17.70 7.76
C TYR A 147 21.47 16.72 6.66
N ASN A 148 22.14 15.62 7.03
CA ASN A 148 22.57 14.58 6.13
C ASN A 148 21.89 13.25 6.52
N TYR A 149 20.87 12.86 5.75
CA TYR A 149 20.05 11.67 5.99
C TYR A 149 20.38 10.62 4.93
N GLN A 150 21.37 9.75 5.21
CA GLN A 150 21.80 8.71 4.28
C GLN A 150 22.48 7.53 4.99
N GLY A 151 22.70 6.46 4.24
CA GLY A 151 23.43 5.27 4.67
C GLY A 151 22.81 4.62 5.90
N TYR A 152 23.66 4.10 6.78
CA TYR A 152 23.24 3.36 7.97
C TYR A 152 22.28 4.12 8.88
N TYR A 153 22.51 5.43 9.06
CA TYR A 153 21.63 6.27 9.89
C TYR A 153 20.20 6.34 9.33
N ALA A 154 20.08 6.59 8.03
CA ALA A 154 18.78 6.68 7.36
C ALA A 154 18.04 5.32 7.38
N SER A 155 18.75 4.24 7.08
CA SER A 155 18.18 2.88 7.12
C SER A 155 17.70 2.50 8.51
N LYS A 156 18.50 2.76 9.54
CA LYS A 156 18.16 2.49 10.94
C LYS A 156 16.94 3.32 11.39
N HIS A 157 16.90 4.59 10.98
CA HIS A 157 15.75 5.45 11.27
C HIS A 157 14.48 4.95 10.56
N THR A 158 14.59 4.62 9.27
CA THR A 158 13.46 4.04 8.51
C THR A 158 12.95 2.78 9.19
N LYS A 159 13.83 1.85 9.56
CA LYS A 159 13.46 0.64 10.30
C LYS A 159 12.73 0.97 11.59
N LYS A 160 13.25 1.90 12.39
CA LYS A 160 12.59 2.34 13.64
C LYS A 160 11.17 2.87 13.39
N MET A 161 10.94 3.56 12.27
CA MET A 161 9.60 4.05 11.92
C MET A 161 8.68 2.90 11.49
N VAL A 162 9.20 1.93 10.73
CA VAL A 162 8.47 0.71 10.38
C VAL A 162 8.07 -0.07 11.64
N ASP A 163 9.01 -0.29 12.57
CA ASP A 163 8.74 -0.98 13.83
C ASP A 163 7.65 -0.25 14.65
N LYS A 164 7.63 1.09 14.64
CA LYS A 164 6.57 1.88 15.30
C LYS A 164 5.21 1.71 14.61
N ILE A 165 5.17 1.68 13.28
CA ILE A 165 3.93 1.45 12.52
C ILE A 165 3.39 0.06 12.84
N GLU A 166 4.25 -0.96 12.88
CA GLU A 166 3.87 -2.33 13.25
C GLU A 166 3.38 -2.41 14.70
N ALA A 167 4.00 -1.64 15.63
CA ALA A 167 3.55 -1.56 17.02
C ALA A 167 2.13 -0.95 17.19
N MET A 168 1.63 -0.22 16.19
CA MET A 168 0.22 0.22 16.13
C MET A 168 -0.74 -0.89 15.66
N GLY A 169 -0.24 -2.13 15.47
CA GLY A 169 -1.00 -3.25 14.92
C GLY A 169 -1.19 -3.17 13.40
N ILE A 170 -0.54 -2.22 12.73
CA ILE A 170 -0.65 -2.04 11.28
C ILE A 170 0.24 -3.06 10.57
N LYS A 171 -0.33 -3.77 9.61
CA LYS A 171 0.43 -4.72 8.78
C LYS A 171 1.19 -3.96 7.70
N VAL A 172 2.52 -4.03 7.76
CA VAL A 172 3.42 -3.35 6.82
C VAL A 172 3.80 -4.27 5.67
N MET A 173 3.74 -3.74 4.45
CA MET A 173 4.25 -4.37 3.23
C MET A 173 5.04 -3.32 2.46
N SER A 174 6.28 -3.63 2.14
CA SER A 174 7.14 -2.73 1.38
C SER A 174 7.61 -3.41 0.10
N TYR A 175 7.35 -2.76 -1.02
CA TYR A 175 7.69 -3.24 -2.34
C TYR A 175 8.87 -2.46 -2.92
N PHE A 176 9.96 -3.18 -3.16
CA PHE A 176 11.09 -2.67 -3.93
C PHE A 176 10.80 -2.82 -5.42
N VAL A 177 10.81 -1.71 -6.15
CA VAL A 177 10.47 -1.66 -7.57
C VAL A 177 11.73 -1.63 -8.42
N SER A 178 11.95 -2.65 -9.25
CA SER A 178 13.07 -2.73 -10.17
C SER A 178 12.62 -2.77 -11.63
N GLU A 179 13.40 -2.20 -12.54
CA GLU A 179 13.20 -2.32 -14.00
C GLU A 179 13.87 -3.56 -14.59
N TYR A 180 14.78 -4.17 -13.87
CA TYR A 180 15.56 -5.31 -14.34
C TYR A 180 14.82 -6.62 -14.10
N SER A 181 14.83 -7.50 -15.09
CA SER A 181 14.22 -8.83 -15.03
C SER A 181 15.05 -9.86 -14.23
N GLY A 182 16.24 -9.49 -13.77
CA GLY A 182 17.04 -10.30 -12.86
C GLY A 182 16.49 -10.23 -11.44
N ASP A 183 16.74 -11.27 -10.67
CA ASP A 183 16.44 -11.24 -9.23
C ASP A 183 17.10 -10.01 -8.60
N VAL A 184 16.30 -9.16 -8.00
CA VAL A 184 16.84 -8.08 -7.20
C VAL A 184 17.54 -8.75 -6.04
N ASP A 185 18.87 -8.67 -6.06
CA ASP A 185 19.67 -9.35 -5.06
C ASP A 185 19.47 -8.67 -3.70
N ALA A 186 18.69 -9.34 -2.85
CA ALA A 186 18.48 -8.92 -1.46
C ALA A 186 19.76 -9.01 -0.60
N THR A 187 20.86 -9.47 -1.16
CA THR A 187 22.14 -9.65 -0.45
C THR A 187 23.14 -8.54 -0.73
N SER A 188 22.91 -7.71 -1.76
CA SER A 188 23.84 -6.63 -2.15
C SER A 188 23.11 -5.35 -2.58
N GLY A 189 23.85 -4.23 -2.61
CA GLY A 189 23.35 -2.94 -3.11
C GLY A 189 22.07 -2.44 -2.45
N SER A 190 21.25 -1.72 -3.21
CA SER A 190 20.00 -1.10 -2.74
C SER A 190 18.98 -2.13 -2.27
N GLY A 191 18.99 -3.34 -2.83
CA GLY A 191 18.12 -4.43 -2.39
C GLY A 191 18.41 -4.86 -0.96
N LYS A 192 19.68 -4.95 -0.56
CA LYS A 192 20.09 -5.24 0.82
C LYS A 192 19.66 -4.13 1.77
N VAL A 193 19.94 -2.87 1.41
CA VAL A 193 19.53 -1.71 2.23
C VAL A 193 18.03 -1.70 2.44
N PHE A 194 17.26 -1.98 1.39
CA PHE A 194 15.80 -2.11 1.50
C PHE A 194 15.39 -3.23 2.47
N LYS A 195 16.04 -4.39 2.41
CA LYS A 195 15.80 -5.48 3.35
C LYS A 195 16.15 -5.09 4.80
N ASP A 196 17.22 -4.36 4.99
CA ASP A 196 17.64 -3.87 6.31
C ASP A 196 16.62 -2.87 6.89
N CYS A 197 15.96 -2.08 6.03
CA CYS A 197 14.90 -1.16 6.44
C CYS A 197 13.59 -1.86 6.80
N TYR A 198 13.20 -2.90 6.06
CA TYR A 198 11.85 -3.47 6.12
C TYR A 198 11.80 -4.92 6.62
N GLY A 199 12.91 -5.60 6.70
CA GLY A 199 12.99 -6.98 7.22
C GLY A 199 12.02 -7.93 6.51
N ARG A 200 11.06 -8.48 7.27
CA ARG A 200 10.05 -9.42 6.75
C ARG A 200 9.00 -8.76 5.87
N ALA A 201 8.81 -7.46 6.00
CA ALA A 201 7.86 -6.69 5.19
C ALA A 201 8.40 -6.35 3.79
N ALA A 202 9.70 -6.63 3.51
CA ALA A 202 10.33 -6.37 2.22
C ALA A 202 9.88 -7.39 1.17
N HIS A 203 9.34 -6.90 0.05
CA HIS A 203 8.99 -7.67 -1.13
C HIS A 203 9.68 -7.06 -2.34
N TYR A 204 10.16 -7.90 -3.24
CA TYR A 204 10.84 -7.46 -4.45
C TYR A 204 9.95 -7.75 -5.64
N ILE A 205 9.60 -6.69 -6.39
CA ILE A 205 8.76 -6.82 -7.57
C ILE A 205 9.45 -6.25 -8.81
N ASN A 206 9.36 -6.99 -9.88
CA ASN A 206 9.67 -6.43 -11.19
C ASN A 206 8.50 -5.56 -11.64
N VAL A 207 8.79 -4.34 -12.09
CA VAL A 207 7.81 -3.38 -12.60
C VAL A 207 6.94 -3.96 -13.73
N THR A 208 7.45 -4.97 -14.44
CA THR A 208 6.70 -5.64 -15.50
C THR A 208 5.59 -6.55 -14.95
N ASN A 209 5.66 -6.95 -13.69
CA ASN A 209 4.73 -7.89 -13.06
C ASN A 209 3.75 -7.22 -12.10
N VAL A 210 2.90 -6.35 -12.65
CA VAL A 210 1.84 -5.63 -11.93
C VAL A 210 0.93 -6.56 -11.11
N ASN A 211 0.76 -7.80 -11.56
CA ASN A 211 -0.13 -8.78 -10.93
C ASN A 211 0.36 -9.25 -9.56
N GLU A 212 1.64 -9.09 -9.23
CA GLU A 212 2.18 -9.56 -7.94
C GLU A 212 1.68 -8.71 -6.77
N VAL A 213 1.62 -7.39 -6.94
CA VAL A 213 1.06 -6.50 -5.90
C VAL A 213 -0.40 -6.84 -5.64
N VAL A 214 -1.18 -6.98 -6.73
CA VAL A 214 -2.61 -7.32 -6.64
C VAL A 214 -2.80 -8.71 -6.03
N ARG A 215 -1.99 -9.71 -6.42
CA ARG A 215 -2.06 -11.07 -5.85
C ARG A 215 -1.70 -11.09 -4.37
N THR A 216 -0.67 -10.37 -3.96
CA THR A 216 -0.26 -10.32 -2.55
C THR A 216 -1.34 -9.65 -1.72
N MET A 217 -1.93 -8.57 -2.22
CA MET A 217 -3.05 -7.91 -1.55
C MET A 217 -4.29 -8.81 -1.48
N ASN A 218 -4.65 -9.48 -2.58
CA ASN A 218 -5.76 -10.44 -2.56
C ASN A 218 -5.54 -11.54 -1.53
N LYS A 219 -4.33 -12.08 -1.41
CA LYS A 219 -4.01 -13.06 -0.36
C LYS A 219 -4.22 -12.50 1.05
N LEU A 220 -3.89 -11.25 1.28
CA LEU A 220 -4.08 -10.61 2.60
C LEU A 220 -5.55 -10.40 2.94
N PHE A 221 -6.37 -10.02 1.96
CA PHE A 221 -7.80 -9.79 2.15
C PHE A 221 -8.63 -11.08 2.12
N MET A 222 -8.18 -12.12 1.37
CA MET A 222 -8.93 -13.35 1.16
C MET A 222 -8.53 -14.48 2.15
N ASN A 223 -7.37 -14.41 2.81
CA ASN A 223 -6.84 -15.50 3.64
C ASN A 223 -7.24 -15.46 5.11
N LYS A 224 -8.33 -14.76 5.47
CA LYS A 224 -8.99 -14.98 6.76
C LYS A 224 -10.47 -15.26 6.54
N PRO A 225 -10.90 -16.52 6.58
CA PRO A 225 -12.29 -16.79 6.93
C PRO A 225 -12.54 -16.16 8.30
N ALA A 226 -13.62 -15.41 8.43
CA ALA A 226 -14.16 -15.03 9.72
C ALA A 226 -14.23 -16.31 10.56
N GLY A 227 -13.66 -16.28 11.78
CA GLY A 227 -13.44 -17.44 12.60
C GLY A 227 -14.67 -18.34 12.70
N ILE A 228 -14.42 -19.60 12.42
CA ILE A 228 -15.18 -20.69 12.99
C ILE A 228 -14.36 -21.03 14.26
N GLU A 229 -14.82 -20.60 15.42
CA GLU A 229 -14.64 -21.32 16.66
C GLU A 229 -15.74 -22.35 16.81
#